data_b68a63bdfd2246a6b1765485be019735
#
_entry.id   b68a63bdfd2246a6b1765485be019735
#
_cell.length_a   1.000
_cell.length_b   1.000
_cell.length_c   1.000
_cell.angle_alpha   90.00
_cell.angle_beta   90.00
_cell.angle_gamma   90.00
#
_symmetry.space_group_name_H-M   'P 1'
#
loop_
_entity.id
_entity.type
_entity.pdbx_description
1 polymer ?
#
loop_
_entity_poly.entity_id
_entity_poly.type
_entity_poly.pdbx_seq_one_letter_code
_entity_poly.pdbx_strand_id
1 'polypeptide(L)'
;CGICRTDLDVVEGRVKAPTYPVIPGHQIIGRVARIGGKSSDFRDGDRVGVAWINSADGVCRWCRAGMENLCPQFRSTGCDVDGGYAEYAVVPAAFAYSIPDGLTDAEAAPLLCAGAIGWRSLRLTRLTDGERLGLIGFGASAHLVLQLARHRYPSSPIHVFARSPAERAFARDLGATWTGEIGDAPPDQLDAIIDTTPAWKPIVDALPHLAAGGRLVINAIRKSSVDKNELLRLDYASHLWMEREIKSVANVTREDVKQTLAAAIEIGLHPTVEILPLRDANRALARLSNAKGLRGAMVLDIAES
;
A
#
# COMPACT_ATOMS: atom_id res chain seq x y z
N CYS A 1 -12.18 8.91 5.20
CA CYS A 1 -11.77 7.66 4.56
C CYS A 1 -10.79 7.93 3.41
N GLY A 2 -9.65 7.25 3.36
CA GLY A 2 -8.70 7.41 2.25
C GLY A 2 -9.23 6.82 0.94
N ILE A 3 -8.72 7.34 -0.19
CA ILE A 3 -9.06 6.90 -1.54
C ILE A 3 -7.87 6.15 -2.14
N CYS A 4 -8.10 4.95 -2.65
CA CYS A 4 -7.09 4.07 -3.20
C CYS A 4 -7.40 3.64 -4.64
N ARG A 5 -6.38 3.22 -5.37
CA ARG A 5 -6.55 2.61 -6.69
C ARG A 5 -7.43 1.36 -6.62
N THR A 6 -7.41 0.64 -5.52
CA THR A 6 -8.25 -0.55 -5.30
C THR A 6 -9.74 -0.20 -5.27
N ASP A 7 -10.12 0.95 -4.67
CA ASP A 7 -11.53 1.40 -4.67
C ASP A 7 -12.01 1.65 -6.10
N LEU A 8 -11.15 2.28 -6.93
CA LEU A 8 -11.44 2.46 -8.36
C LEU A 8 -11.54 1.11 -9.09
N ASP A 9 -10.65 0.14 -8.78
CA ASP A 9 -10.68 -1.18 -9.39
C ASP A 9 -11.95 -1.98 -9.00
N VAL A 10 -12.48 -1.79 -7.80
CA VAL A 10 -13.76 -2.36 -7.36
C VAL A 10 -14.93 -1.68 -8.10
N VAL A 11 -14.98 -0.35 -8.12
CA VAL A 11 -16.04 0.42 -8.79
C VAL A 11 -16.11 0.12 -10.29
N GLU A 12 -14.98 -0.05 -10.96
CA GLU A 12 -14.89 -0.40 -12.37
C GLU A 12 -15.00 -1.92 -12.64
N GLY A 13 -15.21 -2.76 -11.63
CA GLY A 13 -15.36 -4.21 -11.75
C GLY A 13 -14.09 -4.97 -12.13
N ARG A 14 -12.91 -4.33 -12.03
CA ARG A 14 -11.61 -4.99 -12.26
C ARG A 14 -11.19 -5.87 -11.08
N VAL A 15 -11.61 -5.51 -9.87
CA VAL A 15 -11.63 -6.39 -8.68
C VAL A 15 -13.11 -6.65 -8.38
N LYS A 16 -13.51 -7.92 -8.46
CA LYS A 16 -14.92 -8.29 -8.30
C LYS A 16 -15.28 -8.42 -6.83
N ALA A 17 -16.32 -7.70 -6.41
CA ALA A 17 -16.99 -7.97 -5.15
C ALA A 17 -17.86 -9.23 -5.28
N PRO A 18 -18.02 -10.03 -4.21
CA PRO A 18 -18.87 -11.22 -4.25
C PRO A 18 -20.35 -10.87 -4.36
N THR A 19 -20.73 -9.67 -3.91
CA THR A 19 -22.11 -9.13 -3.97
C THR A 19 -22.11 -7.68 -4.35
N TYR A 20 -23.19 -7.22 -5.03
CA TYR A 20 -23.46 -5.82 -5.35
C TYR A 20 -24.89 -5.47 -4.95
N PRO A 21 -25.17 -4.22 -4.51
CA PRO A 21 -24.22 -3.14 -4.31
C PRO A 21 -23.27 -3.39 -3.14
N VAL A 22 -22.06 -2.80 -3.18
CA VAL A 22 -21.10 -2.75 -2.07
C VAL A 22 -20.63 -1.31 -1.91
N ILE A 23 -20.48 -0.85 -0.67
CA ILE A 23 -19.91 0.47 -0.34
C ILE A 23 -18.38 0.34 -0.38
N PRO A 24 -17.66 1.09 -1.24
CA PRO A 24 -16.20 1.06 -1.27
C PRO A 24 -15.57 1.78 -0.08
N GLY A 25 -14.22 1.79 -0.03
CA GLY A 25 -13.44 2.48 0.98
C GLY A 25 -12.92 1.55 2.08
N HIS A 26 -11.60 1.52 2.25
CA HIS A 26 -10.92 0.60 3.17
C HIS A 26 -9.80 1.25 3.97
N GLN A 27 -9.78 2.57 4.05
CA GLN A 27 -8.83 3.36 4.83
C GLN A 27 -9.65 4.24 5.77
N ILE A 28 -10.36 3.61 6.69
CA ILE A 28 -11.36 4.28 7.51
C ILE A 28 -10.72 4.75 8.82
N ILE A 29 -10.92 6.01 9.16
CA ILE A 29 -10.72 6.54 10.50
C ILE A 29 -12.08 6.99 11.01
N GLY A 30 -12.39 6.62 12.23
CA GLY A 30 -13.67 6.98 12.85
C GLY A 30 -13.65 6.78 14.37
N ARG A 31 -14.84 6.88 14.96
CA ARG A 31 -15.05 6.61 16.37
C ARG A 31 -16.03 5.48 16.55
N VAL A 32 -15.80 4.67 17.57
CA VAL A 32 -16.73 3.60 17.96
C VAL A 32 -18.06 4.23 18.37
N ALA A 33 -19.10 4.00 17.58
CA ALA A 33 -20.44 4.47 17.85
C ALA A 33 -21.22 3.48 18.74
N ARG A 34 -20.95 2.17 18.57
CA ARG A 34 -21.61 1.11 19.36
C ARG A 34 -20.81 -0.19 19.27
N ILE A 35 -20.73 -0.90 20.38
CA ILE A 35 -20.13 -2.24 20.46
C ILE A 35 -21.25 -3.29 20.43
N GLY A 36 -21.18 -4.22 19.47
CA GLY A 36 -22.20 -5.25 19.25
C GLY A 36 -22.01 -6.55 20.04
N GLY A 37 -20.93 -6.71 20.79
CA GLY A 37 -20.56 -7.94 21.49
C GLY A 37 -20.28 -7.72 22.97
N LYS A 38 -20.06 -8.83 23.70
CA LYS A 38 -19.79 -8.80 25.15
C LYS A 38 -18.32 -8.56 25.52
N SER A 39 -17.40 -8.66 24.57
CA SER A 39 -15.97 -8.48 24.81
C SER A 39 -15.36 -7.70 23.65
N SER A 40 -14.78 -6.57 23.97
CA SER A 40 -14.01 -5.74 23.05
C SER A 40 -12.96 -5.00 23.86
N ASP A 41 -11.79 -4.80 23.28
CA ASP A 41 -10.75 -3.93 23.82
C ASP A 41 -11.09 -2.44 23.63
N PHE A 42 -12.17 -2.13 22.93
CA PHE A 42 -12.64 -0.79 22.62
C PHE A 42 -13.87 -0.39 23.45
N ARG A 43 -14.07 0.91 23.59
CA ARG A 43 -15.23 1.56 24.23
C ARG A 43 -15.89 2.52 23.24
N ASP A 44 -17.14 2.87 23.51
CA ASP A 44 -17.85 3.91 22.76
C ASP A 44 -17.05 5.22 22.80
N GLY A 45 -16.88 5.87 21.66
CA GLY A 45 -16.08 7.08 21.47
C GLY A 45 -14.61 6.85 21.15
N ASP A 46 -14.06 5.65 21.33
CA ASP A 46 -12.65 5.35 21.02
C ASP A 46 -12.36 5.62 19.54
N ARG A 47 -11.20 6.22 19.30
CA ARG A 47 -10.70 6.53 17.95
C ARG A 47 -10.07 5.29 17.32
N VAL A 48 -10.63 4.84 16.21
CA VAL A 48 -10.22 3.59 15.56
C VAL A 48 -10.00 3.75 14.08
N GLY A 49 -9.14 2.88 13.54
CA GLY A 49 -8.93 2.70 12.10
C GLY A 49 -9.41 1.34 11.64
N VAL A 50 -9.81 1.25 10.36
CA VAL A 50 -10.13 -0.01 9.67
C VAL A 50 -9.33 -0.06 8.37
N ALA A 51 -8.61 -1.17 8.19
CA ALA A 51 -7.76 -1.42 7.03
C ALA A 51 -8.46 -2.31 5.99
N TRP A 52 -7.74 -2.64 4.90
CA TRP A 52 -8.21 -3.57 3.88
C TRP A 52 -8.63 -4.93 4.44
N ILE A 53 -7.86 -5.49 5.38
CA ILE A 53 -8.24 -6.74 6.04
C ILE A 53 -9.43 -6.52 6.99
N ASN A 54 -10.58 -7.08 6.65
CA ASN A 54 -11.78 -7.05 7.49
C ASN A 54 -11.85 -8.26 8.41
N SER A 55 -11.59 -9.46 7.89
CA SER A 55 -11.65 -10.69 8.68
C SER A 55 -10.85 -11.83 8.07
N ALA A 56 -10.55 -12.82 8.90
CA ALA A 56 -9.95 -14.10 8.57
C ALA A 56 -10.47 -15.17 9.54
N ASP A 57 -10.32 -16.47 9.24
CA ASP A 57 -10.90 -17.54 10.06
C ASP A 57 -10.22 -17.77 11.42
N GLY A 58 -9.00 -17.27 11.61
CA GLY A 58 -8.23 -17.38 12.85
C GLY A 58 -7.66 -18.78 13.13
N VAL A 59 -8.04 -19.83 12.37
CA VAL A 59 -7.75 -21.23 12.69
C VAL A 59 -6.96 -21.97 11.62
N CYS A 60 -6.93 -21.51 10.39
CA CYS A 60 -6.16 -22.16 9.33
C CYS A 60 -4.64 -22.04 9.55
N ARG A 61 -3.87 -22.79 8.79
CA ARG A 61 -2.40 -22.78 8.89
C ARG A 61 -1.80 -21.38 8.75
N TRP A 62 -2.40 -20.55 7.89
CA TRP A 62 -1.95 -19.21 7.63
C TRP A 62 -2.21 -18.25 8.81
N CYS A 63 -3.42 -18.33 9.37
CA CYS A 63 -3.77 -17.53 10.55
C CYS A 63 -2.91 -17.90 11.75
N ARG A 64 -2.66 -19.21 11.99
CA ARG A 64 -1.79 -19.69 13.07
C ARG A 64 -0.32 -19.24 12.89
N ALA A 65 0.11 -19.02 11.65
CA ALA A 65 1.45 -18.54 11.32
C ALA A 65 1.57 -17.01 11.26
N GLY A 66 0.52 -16.24 11.65
CA GLY A 66 0.49 -14.78 11.54
C GLY A 66 0.49 -14.26 10.09
N MET A 67 0.01 -15.09 9.17
CA MET A 67 -0.13 -14.77 7.74
C MET A 67 -1.60 -14.79 7.32
N GLU A 68 -2.48 -14.21 8.14
CA GLU A 68 -3.93 -14.17 7.90
C GLU A 68 -4.33 -13.48 6.60
N ASN A 69 -3.45 -12.68 6.03
CA ASN A 69 -3.59 -12.12 4.69
C ASN A 69 -3.68 -13.18 3.57
N LEU A 70 -3.24 -14.42 3.85
CA LEU A 70 -3.30 -15.57 2.94
C LEU A 70 -4.39 -16.57 3.35
N CYS A 71 -5.24 -16.21 4.30
CA CYS A 71 -6.34 -17.07 4.75
C CYS A 71 -7.33 -17.33 3.60
N PRO A 72 -7.76 -18.58 3.37
CA PRO A 72 -8.80 -18.85 2.36
C PRO A 72 -10.16 -18.19 2.66
N GLN A 73 -10.40 -17.84 3.94
CA GLN A 73 -11.60 -17.12 4.39
C GLN A 73 -11.32 -15.63 4.63
N PHE A 74 -10.25 -15.09 4.02
CA PHE A 74 -9.97 -13.67 4.07
C PHE A 74 -11.14 -12.87 3.46
N ARG A 75 -11.56 -11.81 4.14
CA ARG A 75 -12.53 -10.84 3.61
C ARG A 75 -11.95 -9.44 3.69
N SER A 76 -12.21 -8.66 2.66
CA SER A 76 -11.72 -7.29 2.52
C SER A 76 -12.83 -6.27 2.78
N THR A 77 -12.46 -5.17 3.45
CA THR A 77 -13.30 -4.00 3.66
C THR A 77 -13.46 -3.25 2.33
N GLY A 78 -14.65 -2.83 2.01
CA GLY A 78 -14.96 -2.06 0.79
C GLY A 78 -14.97 -2.89 -0.49
N CYS A 79 -14.95 -4.24 -0.38
CA CYS A 79 -15.08 -5.15 -1.49
C CYS A 79 -15.88 -6.42 -1.12
N ASP A 80 -15.41 -7.23 -0.16
CA ASP A 80 -16.15 -8.40 0.32
C ASP A 80 -17.23 -8.04 1.34
N VAL A 81 -17.07 -6.91 1.99
CA VAL A 81 -18.04 -6.28 2.90
C VAL A 81 -18.07 -4.77 2.66
N ASP A 82 -19.14 -4.10 3.09
CA ASP A 82 -19.25 -2.65 2.99
C ASP A 82 -18.09 -1.94 3.68
N GLY A 83 -17.65 -0.85 3.05
CA GLY A 83 -16.53 -0.02 3.46
C GLY A 83 -16.93 1.33 4.02
N GLY A 84 -16.01 2.29 3.90
CA GLY A 84 -16.07 3.57 4.61
C GLY A 84 -16.43 4.79 3.79
N TYR A 85 -16.97 4.64 2.57
CA TYR A 85 -17.59 5.77 1.87
C TYR A 85 -19.04 5.95 2.37
N ALA A 86 -19.17 5.99 3.69
CA ALA A 86 -20.42 6.07 4.42
C ALA A 86 -20.18 6.65 5.83
N GLU A 87 -21.23 7.17 6.46
CA GLU A 87 -21.19 7.71 7.83
C GLU A 87 -20.87 6.63 8.87
N TYR A 88 -21.29 5.38 8.60
CA TYR A 88 -21.06 4.24 9.49
C TYR A 88 -20.51 3.04 8.74
N ALA A 89 -19.63 2.30 9.41
CA ALA A 89 -19.12 1.02 8.95
C ALA A 89 -19.18 -0.01 10.09
N VAL A 90 -19.29 -1.30 9.73
CA VAL A 90 -19.26 -2.40 10.70
C VAL A 90 -17.98 -3.20 10.49
N VAL A 91 -17.24 -3.42 11.57
CA VAL A 91 -15.99 -4.18 11.53
C VAL A 91 -15.90 -5.11 12.75
N PRO A 92 -15.37 -6.33 12.59
CA PRO A 92 -15.04 -7.16 13.77
C PRO A 92 -13.98 -6.45 14.62
N ALA A 93 -14.20 -6.37 15.94
CA ALA A 93 -13.31 -5.65 16.86
C ALA A 93 -11.83 -6.09 16.74
N ALA A 94 -11.58 -7.38 16.46
CA ALA A 94 -10.24 -7.92 16.28
C ALA A 94 -9.49 -7.35 15.05
N PHE A 95 -10.19 -6.63 14.14
CA PHE A 95 -9.66 -6.01 12.93
C PHE A 95 -9.83 -4.48 12.91
N ALA A 96 -10.22 -3.91 14.05
CA ALA A 96 -10.12 -2.48 14.31
C ALA A 96 -8.76 -2.17 14.99
N TYR A 97 -8.24 -0.98 14.74
CA TYR A 97 -6.93 -0.56 15.23
C TYR A 97 -7.07 0.74 15.99
N SER A 98 -6.52 0.81 17.20
CA SER A 98 -6.37 2.09 17.89
C SER A 98 -5.47 3.01 17.07
N ILE A 99 -5.93 4.22 16.80
CA ILE A 99 -5.12 5.22 16.10
C ILE A 99 -4.36 6.02 17.15
N PRO A 100 -3.01 6.03 17.08
CA PRO A 100 -2.20 6.73 18.05
C PRO A 100 -2.43 8.25 17.99
N ASP A 101 -2.23 8.92 19.10
CA ASP A 101 -2.15 10.37 19.16
C ASP A 101 -0.95 10.87 18.34
N GLY A 102 -1.02 12.11 17.84
CA GLY A 102 0.04 12.70 17.01
C GLY A 102 -0.20 12.60 15.51
N LEU A 103 -1.22 11.86 15.06
CA LEU A 103 -1.69 11.85 13.67
C LEU A 103 -3.11 12.42 13.60
N THR A 104 -3.37 13.29 12.64
CA THR A 104 -4.75 13.66 12.29
C THR A 104 -5.47 12.49 11.64
N ASP A 105 -6.81 12.54 11.55
CA ASP A 105 -7.60 11.49 10.90
C ASP A 105 -7.22 11.35 9.40
N ALA A 106 -6.95 12.47 8.75
CA ALA A 106 -6.55 12.50 7.35
C ALA A 106 -5.16 11.88 7.12
N GLU A 107 -4.20 12.12 8.02
CA GLU A 107 -2.85 11.54 7.95
C GLU A 107 -2.84 10.05 8.26
N ALA A 108 -3.67 9.62 9.23
CA ALA A 108 -3.74 8.21 9.61
C ALA A 108 -4.39 7.32 8.53
N ALA A 109 -5.36 7.85 7.79
CA ALA A 109 -6.10 7.06 6.80
C ALA A 109 -5.21 6.36 5.76
N PRO A 110 -4.28 7.02 5.04
CA PRO A 110 -3.43 6.34 4.05
C PRO A 110 -2.46 5.33 4.66
N LEU A 111 -2.15 5.43 5.96
CA LEU A 111 -1.29 4.46 6.64
C LEU A 111 -1.95 3.08 6.75
N LEU A 112 -3.28 3.01 6.79
CA LEU A 112 -4.05 1.77 6.90
C LEU A 112 -4.03 0.92 5.61
N CYS A 113 -3.62 1.49 4.48
CA CYS A 113 -3.49 0.77 3.21
C CYS A 113 -2.12 0.99 2.58
N ALA A 114 -1.87 2.17 2.00
CA ALA A 114 -0.63 2.48 1.29
C ALA A 114 0.61 2.34 2.19
N GLY A 115 0.51 2.75 3.45
CA GLY A 115 1.55 2.55 4.46
C GLY A 115 1.72 1.07 4.80
N ALA A 116 0.65 0.39 5.20
CA ALA A 116 0.71 -1.01 5.65
C ALA A 116 1.18 -1.97 4.55
N ILE A 117 0.70 -1.82 3.31
CA ILE A 117 1.18 -2.65 2.19
C ILE A 117 2.62 -2.30 1.82
N GLY A 118 3.01 -1.03 1.97
CA GLY A 118 4.38 -0.58 1.81
C GLY A 118 5.32 -1.21 2.83
N TRP A 119 4.93 -1.20 4.11
CA TRP A 119 5.67 -1.85 5.20
C TRP A 119 5.82 -3.35 4.95
N ARG A 120 4.73 -4.01 4.56
CA ARG A 120 4.78 -5.42 4.21
C ARG A 120 5.70 -5.68 3.02
N SER A 121 5.67 -4.83 2.00
CA SER A 121 6.57 -4.93 0.85
C SER A 121 8.03 -4.86 1.28
N LEU A 122 8.39 -3.89 2.14
CA LEU A 122 9.74 -3.78 2.71
C LEU A 122 10.16 -5.05 3.46
N ARG A 123 9.28 -5.62 4.28
CA ARG A 123 9.58 -6.89 4.98
C ARG A 123 9.82 -8.05 4.01
N LEU A 124 9.08 -8.09 2.91
CA LEU A 124 9.20 -9.15 1.91
C LEU A 124 10.43 -9.00 1.03
N THR A 125 11.06 -7.84 0.97
CA THR A 125 12.35 -7.67 0.29
C THR A 125 13.48 -8.43 0.99
N ARG A 126 13.40 -8.62 2.30
CA ARG A 126 14.47 -9.10 3.18
C ARG A 126 15.70 -8.19 3.21
N LEU A 127 15.51 -6.90 2.82
CA LEU A 127 16.58 -5.91 2.83
C LEU A 127 17.22 -5.82 4.22
N THR A 128 18.53 -5.70 4.25
CA THR A 128 19.32 -5.38 5.44
C THR A 128 19.91 -3.97 5.32
N ASP A 129 20.24 -3.35 6.45
CA ASP A 129 20.78 -1.98 6.42
C ASP A 129 22.13 -1.93 5.68
N GLY A 130 22.28 -0.94 4.81
CA GLY A 130 23.42 -0.79 3.90
C GLY A 130 23.19 -1.36 2.50
N GLU A 131 22.21 -2.24 2.30
CA GLU A 131 21.82 -2.75 0.98
C GLU A 131 21.02 -1.72 0.21
N ARG A 132 21.06 -1.78 -1.14
CA ARG A 132 20.43 -0.82 -2.06
C ARG A 132 19.00 -1.19 -2.39
N LEU A 133 18.09 -0.24 -2.16
CA LEU A 133 16.66 -0.39 -2.46
C LEU A 133 16.26 0.40 -3.72
N GLY A 134 15.61 -0.26 -4.66
CA GLY A 134 14.91 0.37 -5.78
C GLY A 134 13.41 0.53 -5.52
N LEU A 135 12.83 1.67 -5.85
CA LEU A 135 11.39 1.91 -5.84
C LEU A 135 10.92 2.28 -7.23
N ILE A 136 10.02 1.50 -7.82
CA ILE A 136 9.46 1.75 -9.16
C ILE A 136 8.04 2.30 -9.04
N GLY A 137 7.83 3.50 -9.62
CA GLY A 137 6.65 4.34 -9.40
C GLY A 137 6.79 5.15 -8.12
N PHE A 138 6.26 6.38 -8.11
CA PHE A 138 6.35 7.27 -6.95
C PHE A 138 5.01 7.93 -6.65
N GLY A 139 4.02 7.11 -6.33
CA GLY A 139 2.66 7.51 -5.93
C GLY A 139 2.41 7.39 -4.43
N ALA A 140 1.13 7.25 -4.05
CA ALA A 140 0.66 7.21 -2.67
C ALA A 140 1.34 6.15 -1.78
N SER A 141 1.74 4.99 -2.33
CA SER A 141 2.45 3.98 -1.54
C SER A 141 3.96 4.25 -1.49
N ALA A 142 4.60 4.50 -2.64
CA ALA A 142 6.06 4.58 -2.69
C ALA A 142 6.64 5.74 -1.90
N HIS A 143 5.96 6.91 -1.80
CA HIS A 143 6.45 8.02 -0.98
C HIS A 143 6.46 7.69 0.51
N LEU A 144 5.52 6.86 0.99
CA LEU A 144 5.52 6.35 2.37
C LEU A 144 6.60 5.28 2.56
N VAL A 145 6.73 4.37 1.59
CA VAL A 145 7.77 3.33 1.61
C VAL A 145 9.17 3.94 1.71
N LEU A 146 9.45 4.99 0.95
CA LEU A 146 10.75 5.69 1.00
C LEU A 146 11.05 6.19 2.41
N GLN A 147 10.10 6.86 3.06
CA GLN A 147 10.29 7.42 4.39
C GLN A 147 10.45 6.31 5.46
N LEU A 148 9.61 5.27 5.38
CA LEU A 148 9.71 4.09 6.24
C LEU A 148 11.04 3.34 6.04
N ALA A 149 11.50 3.22 4.79
CA ALA A 149 12.77 2.56 4.47
C ALA A 149 13.97 3.34 5.01
N ARG A 150 13.98 4.66 4.87
CA ARG A 150 15.04 5.52 5.41
C ARG A 150 15.16 5.43 6.92
N HIS A 151 14.04 5.27 7.62
CA HIS A 151 14.05 5.07 9.07
C HIS A 151 14.59 3.68 9.43
N ARG A 152 14.05 2.64 8.78
CA ARG A 152 14.37 1.25 9.10
C ARG A 152 15.77 0.83 8.65
N TYR A 153 16.26 1.43 7.56
CA TYR A 153 17.53 1.13 6.91
C TYR A 153 18.28 2.42 6.60
N PRO A 154 18.78 3.12 7.65
CA PRO A 154 19.34 4.47 7.52
C PRO A 154 20.60 4.55 6.66
N SER A 155 21.35 3.45 6.53
CA SER A 155 22.57 3.37 5.70
C SER A 155 22.29 2.93 4.26
N SER A 156 21.03 2.52 3.94
CA SER A 156 20.65 1.99 2.62
C SER A 156 20.45 3.10 1.61
N PRO A 157 21.15 3.11 0.47
CA PRO A 157 20.82 3.98 -0.65
C PRO A 157 19.46 3.61 -1.23
N ILE A 158 18.60 4.61 -1.47
CA ILE A 158 17.28 4.41 -2.06
C ILE A 158 17.22 5.07 -3.43
N HIS A 159 17.01 4.27 -4.46
CA HIS A 159 16.90 4.67 -5.86
C HIS A 159 15.43 4.69 -6.29
N VAL A 160 14.98 5.77 -6.90
CA VAL A 160 13.58 5.92 -7.32
C VAL A 160 13.47 6.06 -8.82
N PHE A 161 12.65 5.20 -9.41
CA PHE A 161 12.33 5.21 -10.84
C PHE A 161 10.91 5.74 -11.03
N ALA A 162 10.77 6.93 -11.63
CA ALA A 162 9.46 7.55 -11.82
C ALA A 162 9.36 8.26 -13.17
N ARG A 163 8.15 8.26 -13.75
CA ARG A 163 7.89 8.78 -15.10
C ARG A 163 8.05 10.27 -15.21
N SER A 164 7.51 11.02 -14.23
CA SER A 164 7.47 12.46 -14.33
C SER A 164 8.63 13.12 -13.61
N PRO A 165 9.17 14.25 -14.14
CA PRO A 165 10.18 15.05 -13.43
C PRO A 165 9.69 15.50 -12.05
N ALA A 166 8.39 15.79 -11.89
CA ALA A 166 7.81 16.22 -10.62
C ALA A 166 7.85 15.11 -9.56
N GLU A 167 7.55 13.83 -9.95
CA GLU A 167 7.67 12.68 -9.04
C GLU A 167 9.14 12.45 -8.63
N ARG A 168 10.09 12.59 -9.58
CA ARG A 168 11.51 12.45 -9.31
C ARG A 168 12.03 13.57 -8.38
N ALA A 169 11.56 14.82 -8.56
CA ALA A 169 11.88 15.91 -7.65
C ALA A 169 11.33 15.65 -6.24
N PHE A 170 10.07 15.23 -6.13
CA PHE A 170 9.44 14.89 -4.85
C PHE A 170 10.17 13.74 -4.15
N ALA A 171 10.64 12.72 -4.88
CA ALA A 171 11.45 11.66 -4.31
C ALA A 171 12.79 12.16 -3.73
N ARG A 172 13.47 13.09 -4.43
CA ARG A 172 14.70 13.72 -3.92
C ARG A 172 14.44 14.54 -2.66
N ASP A 173 13.35 15.32 -2.64
CA ASP A 173 12.97 16.12 -1.47
C ASP A 173 12.74 15.25 -0.23
N LEU A 174 12.21 14.02 -0.42
CA LEU A 174 12.04 13.01 0.63
C LEU A 174 13.31 12.21 0.92
N GLY A 175 14.41 12.44 0.18
CA GLY A 175 15.72 11.87 0.46
C GLY A 175 16.05 10.59 -0.33
N ALA A 176 15.51 10.43 -1.55
CA ALA A 176 16.04 9.45 -2.48
C ALA A 176 17.50 9.78 -2.83
N THR A 177 18.36 8.76 -2.80
CA THR A 177 19.79 8.93 -3.10
C THR A 177 20.03 9.14 -4.60
N TRP A 178 19.18 8.55 -5.43
CA TRP A 178 19.22 8.67 -6.87
C TRP A 178 17.79 8.62 -7.45
N THR A 179 17.58 9.29 -8.58
CA THR A 179 16.29 9.24 -9.28
C THR A 179 16.48 9.18 -10.79
N GLY A 180 15.75 8.31 -11.46
CA GLY A 180 15.74 8.15 -12.92
C GLY A 180 14.35 7.92 -13.50
N GLU A 181 14.28 7.79 -14.83
CA GLU A 181 13.08 7.32 -15.51
C GLU A 181 12.92 5.80 -15.36
N ILE A 182 11.71 5.32 -15.58
CA ILE A 182 11.48 3.88 -15.62
C ILE A 182 12.20 3.33 -16.88
N GLY A 183 13.19 2.47 -16.65
CA GLY A 183 14.04 1.93 -17.70
C GLY A 183 15.46 2.49 -17.75
N ASP A 184 15.75 3.56 -16.99
CA ASP A 184 17.12 4.01 -16.79
C ASP A 184 17.93 2.96 -16.00
N ALA A 185 19.22 2.85 -16.29
CA ALA A 185 20.11 2.04 -15.49
C ALA A 185 20.49 2.80 -14.20
N PRO A 186 20.32 2.19 -13.01
CA PRO A 186 20.84 2.77 -11.78
C PRO A 186 22.37 2.74 -11.76
N PRO A 187 23.02 3.59 -10.94
CA PRO A 187 24.48 3.62 -10.86
C PRO A 187 25.10 2.31 -10.33
N ASP A 188 24.32 1.54 -9.55
CA ASP A 188 24.74 0.27 -8.95
C ASP A 188 23.62 -0.76 -9.09
N GLN A 189 23.95 -2.06 -8.97
CA GLN A 189 22.95 -3.10 -8.83
C GLN A 189 22.17 -2.96 -7.51
N LEU A 190 20.91 -3.36 -7.53
CA LEU A 190 19.97 -3.21 -6.42
C LEU A 190 19.78 -4.56 -5.73
N ASP A 191 19.89 -4.59 -4.41
CA ASP A 191 19.68 -5.79 -3.61
C ASP A 191 18.19 -6.12 -3.48
N ALA A 192 17.35 -5.08 -3.50
CA ALA A 192 15.90 -5.22 -3.50
C ALA A 192 15.22 -4.16 -4.39
N ILE A 193 14.08 -4.52 -4.96
CA ILE A 193 13.22 -3.61 -5.73
C ILE A 193 11.78 -3.78 -5.26
N ILE A 194 11.06 -2.67 -5.05
CA ILE A 194 9.61 -2.66 -4.85
C ILE A 194 8.97 -1.96 -6.04
N ASP A 195 8.13 -2.69 -6.77
CA ASP A 195 7.34 -2.14 -7.87
C ASP A 195 5.91 -1.83 -7.42
N THR A 196 5.51 -0.57 -7.57
CA THR A 196 4.16 -0.08 -7.24
C THR A 196 3.32 0.24 -8.47
N THR A 197 3.78 -0.13 -9.67
CA THR A 197 3.09 0.17 -10.92
C THR A 197 2.09 -0.92 -11.31
N PRO A 198 1.04 -0.61 -12.08
CA PRO A 198 0.15 -1.62 -12.63
C PRO A 198 0.70 -2.35 -13.87
N ALA A 199 1.85 -1.93 -14.42
CA ALA A 199 2.40 -2.39 -15.69
C ALA A 199 3.40 -3.55 -15.50
N TRP A 200 3.62 -4.36 -16.56
CA TRP A 200 4.63 -5.43 -16.61
C TRP A 200 5.99 -4.95 -17.08
N LYS A 201 6.00 -4.00 -18.02
CA LYS A 201 7.25 -3.48 -18.59
C LYS A 201 8.26 -3.03 -17.52
N PRO A 202 7.88 -2.24 -16.49
CA PRO A 202 8.81 -1.83 -15.45
C PRO A 202 9.45 -2.99 -14.68
N ILE A 203 8.73 -4.10 -14.51
CA ILE A 203 9.24 -5.30 -13.85
C ILE A 203 10.32 -5.94 -14.71
N VAL A 204 10.01 -6.17 -15.99
CA VAL A 204 10.95 -6.81 -16.92
C VAL A 204 12.21 -5.96 -17.09
N ASP A 205 12.06 -4.65 -17.25
CA ASP A 205 13.19 -3.72 -17.39
C ASP A 205 14.06 -3.63 -16.13
N ALA A 206 13.50 -3.84 -14.94
CA ALA A 206 14.23 -3.72 -13.68
C ALA A 206 15.00 -4.99 -13.27
N LEU A 207 14.58 -6.18 -13.73
CA LEU A 207 15.19 -7.44 -13.31
C LEU A 207 16.70 -7.54 -13.61
N PRO A 208 17.23 -7.03 -14.74
CA PRO A 208 18.68 -7.03 -14.99
C PRO A 208 19.47 -6.18 -14.00
N HIS A 209 18.83 -5.24 -13.31
CA HIS A 209 19.44 -4.37 -12.33
C HIS A 209 19.45 -4.96 -10.91
N LEU A 210 18.81 -6.12 -10.68
CA LEU A 210 18.97 -6.83 -9.41
C LEU A 210 20.36 -7.41 -9.27
N ALA A 211 20.92 -7.29 -8.08
CA ALA A 211 22.12 -8.00 -7.67
C ALA A 211 21.89 -9.52 -7.63
N ALA A 212 22.93 -10.29 -7.52
CA ALA A 212 22.84 -11.73 -7.26
C ALA A 212 22.10 -11.96 -5.92
N GLY A 213 21.14 -12.88 -5.88
CA GLY A 213 20.25 -13.13 -4.72
C GLY A 213 19.22 -12.04 -4.46
N GLY A 214 19.18 -11.00 -5.29
CA GLY A 214 18.29 -9.87 -5.12
C GLY A 214 16.82 -10.22 -5.36
N ARG A 215 15.90 -9.42 -4.80
CA ARG A 215 14.47 -9.67 -4.87
C ARG A 215 13.67 -8.47 -5.35
N LEU A 216 12.83 -8.70 -6.36
CA LEU A 216 11.80 -7.76 -6.81
C LEU A 216 10.44 -8.12 -6.17
N VAL A 217 9.87 -7.19 -5.40
CA VAL A 217 8.55 -7.33 -4.75
C VAL A 217 7.52 -6.51 -5.52
N ILE A 218 6.49 -7.19 -6.04
CA ILE A 218 5.38 -6.56 -6.76
C ILE A 218 4.32 -6.13 -5.75
N ASN A 219 4.19 -4.83 -5.53
CA ASN A 219 3.17 -4.21 -4.69
C ASN A 219 2.03 -3.67 -5.56
N ALA A 220 1.20 -4.57 -6.06
CA ALA A 220 0.01 -4.22 -6.83
C ALA A 220 -1.03 -5.33 -6.69
N ILE A 221 -2.31 -4.95 -6.44
CA ILE A 221 -3.41 -5.92 -6.33
C ILE A 221 -3.66 -6.65 -7.66
N ARG A 222 -3.37 -6.01 -8.77
CA ARG A 222 -3.42 -6.58 -10.11
C ARG A 222 -2.41 -5.92 -11.05
N LYS A 223 -2.08 -6.62 -12.12
CA LYS A 223 -1.33 -6.07 -13.25
C LYS A 223 -2.25 -5.86 -14.46
N SER A 224 -1.95 -4.85 -15.26
CA SER A 224 -2.63 -4.57 -16.53
C SER A 224 -2.38 -5.71 -17.52
N SER A 225 -3.35 -5.95 -18.40
CA SER A 225 -3.15 -6.84 -19.54
C SER A 225 -2.59 -6.14 -20.78
N VAL A 226 -2.55 -4.80 -20.78
CA VAL A 226 -2.19 -3.97 -21.95
C VAL A 226 -0.76 -4.25 -22.40
N ASP A 227 0.18 -4.41 -21.47
CA ASP A 227 1.59 -4.66 -21.73
C ASP A 227 2.04 -6.07 -21.31
N LYS A 228 1.10 -7.03 -21.24
CA LYS A 228 1.41 -8.41 -20.81
C LYS A 228 2.41 -9.11 -21.73
N ASN A 229 2.47 -8.72 -22.99
CA ASN A 229 3.43 -9.20 -23.97
C ASN A 229 4.89 -8.86 -23.61
N GLU A 230 5.14 -7.88 -22.74
CA GLU A 230 6.48 -7.58 -22.23
C GLU A 230 7.09 -8.77 -21.47
N LEU A 231 6.27 -9.64 -20.92
CA LEU A 231 6.73 -10.88 -20.28
C LEU A 231 7.47 -11.83 -21.24
N LEU A 232 7.23 -11.74 -22.55
CA LEU A 232 7.98 -12.51 -23.56
C LEU A 232 9.45 -12.09 -23.69
N ARG A 233 9.82 -10.94 -23.15
CA ARG A 233 11.20 -10.44 -23.08
C ARG A 233 11.98 -11.03 -21.90
N LEU A 234 11.34 -11.80 -21.02
CA LEU A 234 12.05 -12.47 -19.94
C LEU A 234 13.08 -13.44 -20.52
N ASP A 235 14.31 -13.22 -20.18
CA ASP A 235 15.44 -14.07 -20.50
C ASP A 235 16.03 -14.62 -19.20
N TYR A 236 16.24 -15.92 -19.15
CA TYR A 236 16.67 -16.58 -17.91
C TYR A 236 18.03 -16.07 -17.43
N ALA A 237 18.99 -15.92 -18.36
CA ALA A 237 20.36 -15.58 -18.01
C ALA A 237 20.49 -14.16 -17.44
N SER A 238 19.80 -13.19 -18.04
CA SER A 238 19.90 -11.78 -17.65
C SER A 238 18.91 -11.37 -16.56
N HIS A 239 17.75 -12.06 -16.43
CA HIS A 239 16.69 -11.63 -15.53
C HIS A 239 16.58 -12.49 -14.27
N LEU A 240 16.83 -13.80 -14.32
CA LEU A 240 16.59 -14.72 -13.20
C LEU A 240 17.84 -15.45 -12.70
N TRP A 241 18.84 -15.66 -13.57
CA TRP A 241 20.09 -16.32 -13.18
C TRP A 241 20.72 -15.63 -11.97
N MET A 242 21.48 -16.33 -11.16
CA MET A 242 22.10 -15.89 -9.92
C MET A 242 21.09 -15.69 -8.77
N GLU A 243 20.09 -16.57 -8.69
CA GLU A 243 19.11 -16.65 -7.60
C GLU A 243 18.24 -15.38 -7.42
N ARG A 244 18.02 -14.63 -8.50
CA ARG A 244 17.10 -13.49 -8.46
C ARG A 244 15.66 -13.94 -8.30
N GLU A 245 14.90 -13.27 -7.44
CA GLU A 245 13.55 -13.63 -7.10
C GLU A 245 12.53 -12.57 -7.55
N ILE A 246 11.36 -13.02 -8.00
CA ILE A 246 10.16 -12.19 -8.14
C ILE A 246 9.15 -12.64 -7.08
N LYS A 247 8.72 -11.71 -6.24
CA LYS A 247 7.78 -11.97 -5.15
C LYS A 247 6.59 -11.02 -5.25
N SER A 248 5.35 -11.53 -5.21
CA SER A 248 4.18 -10.67 -5.03
C SER A 248 3.90 -10.42 -3.55
N VAL A 249 3.34 -9.25 -3.24
CA VAL A 249 2.71 -8.99 -1.95
C VAL A 249 1.20 -9.15 -2.10
N ALA A 250 0.57 -9.84 -1.16
CA ALA A 250 -0.88 -10.03 -1.14
C ALA A 250 -1.44 -9.52 0.17
N ASN A 251 -2.30 -8.51 0.12
CA ASN A 251 -2.98 -7.93 1.28
C ASN A 251 -2.00 -7.51 2.40
N VAL A 252 -2.53 -7.28 3.59
CA VAL A 252 -1.79 -6.97 4.81
C VAL A 252 -2.22 -7.88 5.95
N THR A 253 -1.36 -8.10 6.92
CA THR A 253 -1.73 -8.69 8.20
C THR A 253 -2.11 -7.60 9.20
N ARG A 254 -2.79 -7.96 10.29
CA ARG A 254 -3.03 -7.04 11.41
C ARG A 254 -1.72 -6.48 11.97
N GLU A 255 -0.69 -7.31 12.02
CA GLU A 255 0.62 -6.90 12.51
C GLU A 255 1.29 -5.88 11.58
N ASP A 256 1.16 -6.01 10.26
CA ASP A 256 1.69 -5.01 9.33
C ASP A 256 1.05 -3.63 9.55
N VAL A 257 -0.26 -3.58 9.82
CA VAL A 257 -0.97 -2.33 10.12
C VAL A 257 -0.48 -1.71 11.43
N LYS A 258 -0.40 -2.50 12.52
CA LYS A 258 0.08 -2.05 13.83
C LYS A 258 1.51 -1.51 13.75
N GLN A 259 2.41 -2.25 13.11
CA GLN A 259 3.81 -1.84 12.96
C GLN A 259 3.95 -0.57 12.11
N THR A 260 3.11 -0.40 11.07
CA THR A 260 3.11 0.82 10.26
C THR A 260 2.68 2.04 11.08
N LEU A 261 1.61 1.93 11.87
CA LEU A 261 1.15 3.01 12.72
C LEU A 261 2.19 3.38 13.79
N ALA A 262 2.82 2.38 14.41
CA ALA A 262 3.88 2.60 15.38
C ALA A 262 5.11 3.29 14.76
N ALA A 263 5.58 2.79 13.61
CA ALA A 263 6.70 3.38 12.89
C ALA A 263 6.39 4.82 12.44
N ALA A 264 5.16 5.10 12.02
CA ALA A 264 4.77 6.45 11.60
C ALA A 264 4.90 7.47 12.73
N ILE A 265 4.52 7.11 13.96
CA ILE A 265 4.70 7.96 15.14
C ILE A 265 6.19 8.11 15.48
N GLU A 266 6.94 7.01 15.49
CA GLU A 266 8.36 7.01 15.85
C GLU A 266 9.18 7.95 14.97
N ILE A 267 8.88 8.01 13.67
CA ILE A 267 9.60 8.85 12.71
C ILE A 267 8.97 10.22 12.48
N GLY A 268 7.83 10.52 13.11
CA GLY A 268 7.06 11.73 12.82
C GLY A 268 6.58 11.78 11.37
N LEU A 269 6.08 10.66 10.83
CA LEU A 269 5.62 10.56 9.45
C LEU A 269 4.28 11.28 9.28
N HIS A 270 4.30 12.35 8.51
CA HIS A 270 3.10 13.09 8.11
C HIS A 270 2.83 12.89 6.61
N PRO A 271 1.92 11.95 6.24
CA PRO A 271 1.57 11.77 4.84
C PRO A 271 1.03 13.04 4.20
N THR A 272 1.48 13.35 2.99
CA THR A 272 0.85 14.43 2.21
C THR A 272 -0.54 14.02 1.79
N VAL A 273 -1.57 14.78 2.19
CA VAL A 273 -2.98 14.47 1.93
C VAL A 273 -3.73 15.65 1.35
N GLU A 274 -4.68 15.36 0.46
CA GLU A 274 -5.71 16.29 -0.02
C GLU A 274 -7.05 15.83 0.54
N ILE A 275 -7.78 16.72 1.24
CA ILE A 275 -9.07 16.40 1.85
C ILE A 275 -10.20 16.86 0.92
N LEU A 276 -11.19 16.01 0.73
CA LEU A 276 -12.35 16.24 -0.14
C LEU A 276 -13.61 15.78 0.60
N PRO A 277 -14.77 16.46 0.45
CA PRO A 277 -16.02 15.97 1.04
C PRO A 277 -16.51 14.68 0.34
N LEU A 278 -17.26 13.85 1.06
CA LEU A 278 -17.79 12.57 0.54
C LEU A 278 -18.53 12.73 -0.79
N ARG A 279 -19.32 13.78 -0.96
CA ARG A 279 -20.05 14.08 -2.23
C ARG A 279 -19.13 14.16 -3.45
N ASP A 280 -17.84 14.40 -3.27
CA ASP A 280 -16.83 14.49 -4.32
C ASP A 280 -16.14 13.15 -4.61
N ALA A 281 -16.54 12.05 -4.00
CA ALA A 281 -15.91 10.73 -4.15
C ALA A 281 -15.76 10.30 -5.62
N ASN A 282 -16.79 10.46 -6.43
CA ASN A 282 -16.74 10.13 -7.86
C ASN A 282 -15.72 10.99 -8.63
N ARG A 283 -15.63 12.29 -8.30
CA ARG A 283 -14.64 13.20 -8.89
C ARG A 283 -13.22 12.80 -8.50
N ALA A 284 -13.02 12.42 -7.25
CA ALA A 284 -11.73 11.97 -6.74
C ALA A 284 -11.28 10.65 -7.39
N LEU A 285 -12.17 9.68 -7.55
CA LEU A 285 -11.91 8.44 -8.27
C LEU A 285 -11.57 8.69 -9.74
N ALA A 286 -12.28 9.60 -10.43
CA ALA A 286 -11.96 9.98 -11.80
C ALA A 286 -10.58 10.66 -11.91
N ARG A 287 -10.19 11.51 -10.96
CA ARG A 287 -8.84 12.10 -10.89
C ARG A 287 -7.77 11.04 -10.69
N LEU A 288 -8.03 10.06 -9.82
CA LEU A 288 -7.12 8.93 -9.58
C LEU A 288 -6.93 8.07 -10.84
N SER A 289 -7.98 7.88 -11.63
CA SER A 289 -7.91 7.17 -12.92
C SER A 289 -6.90 7.83 -13.88
N ASN A 290 -6.92 9.15 -13.96
CA ASN A 290 -6.05 9.92 -14.85
C ASN A 290 -4.62 10.09 -14.34
N ALA A 291 -4.36 9.84 -13.06
CA ALA A 291 -3.06 9.86 -12.38
C ALA A 291 -2.19 11.13 -12.64
N LYS A 292 -2.78 12.26 -13.10
CA LYS A 292 -2.05 13.50 -13.39
C LYS A 292 -2.01 14.41 -12.17
N GLY A 293 -0.79 14.75 -11.73
CA GLY A 293 -0.56 15.81 -10.75
C GLY A 293 -0.93 15.44 -9.29
N LEU A 294 -1.18 14.17 -8.99
CA LEU A 294 -1.45 13.73 -7.63
C LEU A 294 -0.14 13.64 -6.85
N ARG A 295 -0.06 14.39 -5.75
CA ARG A 295 1.01 14.25 -4.74
C ARG A 295 0.41 13.69 -3.47
N GLY A 296 0.98 12.58 -2.95
CA GLY A 296 0.48 11.95 -1.73
C GLY A 296 -0.83 11.18 -1.92
N ALA A 297 -1.75 11.31 -0.98
CA ALA A 297 -3.02 10.59 -0.93
C ALA A 297 -4.22 11.55 -0.93
N MET A 298 -5.39 11.07 -1.38
CA MET A 298 -6.66 11.77 -1.22
C MET A 298 -7.46 11.11 -0.09
N VAL A 299 -8.16 11.93 0.70
CA VAL A 299 -8.98 11.49 1.82
C VAL A 299 -10.36 12.15 1.74
N LEU A 300 -11.41 11.35 1.86
CA LEU A 300 -12.78 11.84 1.98
C LEU A 300 -13.06 12.20 3.43
N ASP A 301 -13.49 13.44 3.67
CA ASP A 301 -14.12 13.84 4.92
C ASP A 301 -15.62 13.50 4.83
N ILE A 302 -16.04 12.60 5.71
CA ILE A 302 -17.42 12.12 5.76
C ILE A 302 -18.30 13.06 6.59
N ALA A 303 -17.72 13.77 7.57
CA ALA A 303 -18.46 14.66 8.47
C ALA A 303 -18.94 15.95 7.77
N GLU A 304 -18.30 16.36 6.67
CA GLU A 304 -18.67 17.55 5.88
C GLU A 304 -19.60 17.22 4.68
N SER A 305 -20.27 16.07 4.73
CA SER A 305 -21.15 15.60 3.64
C SER A 305 -22.57 16.17 3.69
#